data_852011616d47b8c3f4bdafabd7570660
#
_entry.id   852011616d47b8c3f4bdafabd7570660
#
_cell.length_a   1.000
_cell.length_b   1.000
_cell.length_c   1.000
_cell.angle_alpha   90.00
_cell.angle_beta   90.00
_cell.angle_gamma   90.00
#
_symmetry.space_group_name_H-M   'P 1'
#
loop_
_entity.id
_entity.type
_entity.pdbx_description
1 polymer ?
#
loop_
_entity_poly.entity_id
_entity_poly.type
_entity_poly.pdbx_seq_one_letter_code
_entity_poly.pdbx_strand_id
1 'polypeptide(L)'
;MRAARVREAMVRFAKLLFLLVGVALLGVVLLKTDLHELWQQVERVGFGGMAAVLLVYALYFGADAVSWHIVLPAVAINGRWLARMFAVRMIGEAYNNITPTASMGGEPVKAWLLKSNWGIPLRDSAASLVIAKTTSMFSLVVFVAIGVAMLLGHARITDTYKLIAALGLGFIILSAVVFFLMQHLRLSTHVARWLGRTRFGQRLSGVLAAAEDIDRQFAAFYSGHRARLMWSFVFAMANWVLGALEVYLIMDFVGFPLSFAEVWMIECMVQLVRTIAFFIPAGLGAQEGAFLIAVGALTGVPSVGVATALVRRFRDVLWIALSLAVASAYAVTPGRIARGELDAANS
;
A
#
# COMPACT_ATOMS: atom_id res chain seq x y z
N MET A 1 -9.80 -33.79 1.35
CA MET A 1 -8.34 -33.69 1.57
C MET A 1 -7.54 -33.47 0.28
N ARG A 2 -7.75 -34.21 -0.84
CA ARG A 2 -7.02 -34.00 -2.12
C ARG A 2 -7.22 -32.61 -2.72
N ALA A 3 -8.44 -32.10 -2.79
CA ALA A 3 -8.75 -30.79 -3.38
C ALA A 3 -8.10 -29.61 -2.62
N ALA A 4 -7.99 -29.70 -1.29
CA ALA A 4 -7.33 -28.67 -0.48
C ALA A 4 -5.81 -28.64 -0.75
N ARG A 5 -5.16 -29.81 -0.85
CA ARG A 5 -3.72 -29.91 -1.19
C ARG A 5 -3.42 -29.39 -2.60
N VAL A 6 -4.28 -29.68 -3.58
CA VAL A 6 -4.12 -29.17 -4.95
C VAL A 6 -4.27 -27.65 -4.98
N ARG A 7 -5.23 -27.08 -4.24
CA ARG A 7 -5.41 -25.63 -4.13
C ARG A 7 -4.21 -24.96 -3.46
N GLU A 8 -3.68 -25.53 -2.37
CA GLU A 8 -2.47 -25.03 -1.72
C GLU A 8 -1.25 -25.10 -2.65
N ALA A 9 -1.07 -26.19 -3.39
CA ALA A 9 0.00 -26.34 -4.36
C ALA A 9 -0.09 -25.32 -5.50
N MET A 10 -1.31 -25.09 -6.04
CA MET A 10 -1.55 -24.05 -7.07
C MET A 10 -1.24 -22.64 -6.55
N VAL A 11 -1.65 -22.31 -5.32
CA VAL A 11 -1.37 -21.00 -4.72
C VAL A 11 0.15 -20.83 -4.49
N ARG A 12 0.84 -21.86 -4.01
CA ARG A 12 2.31 -21.83 -3.85
C ARG A 12 3.02 -21.69 -5.20
N PHE A 13 2.57 -22.41 -6.23
CA PHE A 13 3.13 -22.30 -7.58
C PHE A 13 2.92 -20.90 -8.17
N ALA A 14 1.72 -20.34 -8.08
CA ALA A 14 1.46 -18.98 -8.56
C ALA A 14 2.34 -17.94 -7.85
N LYS A 15 2.51 -18.06 -6.53
CA LYS A 15 3.40 -17.20 -5.74
C LYS A 15 4.85 -17.29 -6.19
N LEU A 16 5.35 -18.50 -6.41
CA LEU A 16 6.72 -18.74 -6.89
C LEU A 16 6.90 -18.18 -8.31
N LEU A 17 5.91 -18.35 -9.18
CA LEU A 17 5.91 -17.82 -10.54
C LEU A 17 6.00 -16.27 -10.52
N PHE A 18 5.15 -15.59 -9.75
CA PHE A 18 5.19 -14.14 -9.64
C PHE A 18 6.50 -13.61 -9.03
N LEU A 19 7.05 -14.32 -8.04
CA LEU A 19 8.36 -13.99 -7.50
C LEU A 19 9.46 -14.13 -8.56
N LEU A 20 9.46 -15.21 -9.32
CA LEU A 20 10.41 -15.43 -10.41
C LEU A 20 10.28 -14.37 -11.50
N VAL A 21 9.06 -13.99 -11.88
CA VAL A 21 8.83 -12.87 -12.81
C VAL A 21 9.39 -11.56 -12.25
N GLY A 22 9.18 -11.27 -10.97
CA GLY A 22 9.72 -10.08 -10.33
C GLY A 22 11.25 -10.05 -10.31
N VAL A 23 11.89 -11.18 -9.95
CA VAL A 23 13.34 -11.33 -9.95
C VAL A 23 13.91 -11.22 -11.36
N ALA A 24 13.24 -11.83 -12.36
CA ALA A 24 13.65 -11.74 -13.76
C ALA A 24 13.57 -10.29 -14.27
N LEU A 25 12.50 -9.56 -13.96
CA LEU A 25 12.37 -8.14 -14.30
C LEU A 25 13.48 -7.30 -13.68
N LEU A 26 13.76 -7.49 -12.38
CA LEU A 26 14.87 -6.83 -11.70
C LEU A 26 16.20 -7.15 -12.38
N GLY A 27 16.45 -8.44 -12.71
CA GLY A 27 17.64 -8.86 -13.43
C GLY A 27 17.80 -8.15 -14.78
N VAL A 28 16.74 -8.06 -15.56
CA VAL A 28 16.74 -7.34 -16.86
C VAL A 28 17.07 -5.86 -16.67
N VAL A 29 16.50 -5.21 -15.64
CA VAL A 29 16.78 -3.81 -15.34
C VAL A 29 18.24 -3.62 -14.99
N LEU A 30 18.80 -4.44 -14.10
CA LEU A 30 20.21 -4.35 -13.67
C LEU A 30 21.19 -4.66 -14.80
N LEU A 31 20.89 -5.65 -15.66
CA LEU A 31 21.72 -5.99 -16.82
C LEU A 31 21.82 -4.86 -17.86
N LYS A 32 20.81 -3.98 -17.92
CA LYS A 32 20.78 -2.83 -18.83
C LYS A 32 21.33 -1.55 -18.21
N THR A 33 21.77 -1.61 -16.94
CA THR A 33 22.25 -0.45 -16.20
C THR A 33 23.73 -0.61 -15.93
N ASP A 34 24.52 0.47 -16.09
CA ASP A 34 25.92 0.49 -15.68
C ASP A 34 25.99 0.42 -14.15
N LEU A 35 26.44 -0.72 -13.64
CA LEU A 35 26.48 -0.97 -12.20
C LEU A 35 27.51 -0.08 -11.48
N HIS A 36 28.55 0.37 -12.17
CA HIS A 36 29.54 1.25 -11.59
C HIS A 36 28.99 2.66 -11.41
N GLU A 37 28.35 3.21 -12.44
CA GLU A 37 27.67 4.50 -12.37
C GLU A 37 26.54 4.46 -11.32
N LEU A 38 25.78 3.38 -11.29
CA LEU A 38 24.72 3.15 -10.32
C LEU A 38 25.24 3.21 -8.88
N TRP A 39 26.35 2.52 -8.61
CA TRP A 39 26.96 2.51 -7.28
C TRP A 39 27.41 3.90 -6.84
N GLN A 40 28.07 4.65 -7.73
CA GLN A 40 28.47 6.03 -7.46
C GLN A 40 27.28 6.94 -7.13
N GLN A 41 26.16 6.77 -7.84
CA GLN A 41 24.94 7.54 -7.58
C GLN A 41 24.34 7.22 -6.21
N VAL A 42 24.26 5.94 -5.84
CA VAL A 42 23.76 5.51 -4.52
C VAL A 42 24.69 5.98 -3.39
N GLU A 43 26.01 5.91 -3.60
CA GLU A 43 27.01 6.34 -2.61
C GLU A 43 26.92 7.84 -2.30
N ARG A 44 26.55 8.68 -3.29
CA ARG A 44 26.32 10.12 -3.08
C ARG A 44 25.25 10.43 -2.05
N VAL A 45 24.23 9.58 -1.90
CA VAL A 45 23.19 9.77 -0.89
C VAL A 45 23.77 9.79 0.51
N GLY A 46 24.77 8.96 0.79
CA GLY A 46 25.48 8.90 2.05
C GLY A 46 24.57 8.66 3.26
N PHE A 47 25.19 8.68 4.45
CA PHE A 47 24.45 8.44 5.70
C PHE A 47 23.44 9.55 6.02
N GLY A 48 23.81 10.81 5.81
CA GLY A 48 22.92 11.97 6.07
C GLY A 48 21.68 11.97 5.17
N GLY A 49 21.87 11.69 3.87
CA GLY A 49 20.77 11.59 2.92
C GLY A 49 19.83 10.42 3.25
N MET A 50 20.40 9.25 3.62
CA MET A 50 19.59 8.11 4.03
C MET A 50 18.80 8.39 5.32
N ALA A 51 19.37 9.10 6.29
CA ALA A 51 18.67 9.53 7.49
C ALA A 51 17.51 10.48 7.17
N ALA A 52 17.69 11.43 6.24
CA ALA A 52 16.64 12.32 5.78
C ALA A 52 15.51 11.55 5.06
N VAL A 53 15.85 10.61 4.18
CA VAL A 53 14.89 9.71 3.51
C VAL A 53 14.08 8.91 4.52
N LEU A 54 14.72 8.32 5.54
CA LEU A 54 14.05 7.58 6.61
C LEU A 54 13.13 8.48 7.45
N LEU A 55 13.53 9.72 7.72
CA LEU A 55 12.71 10.70 8.43
C LEU A 55 11.44 11.04 7.64
N VAL A 56 11.57 11.37 6.36
CA VAL A 56 10.43 11.65 5.49
C VAL A 56 9.52 10.43 5.38
N TYR A 57 10.08 9.23 5.30
CA TYR A 57 9.32 8.00 5.29
C TYR A 57 8.60 7.72 6.62
N ALA A 58 9.19 8.08 7.76
CA ALA A 58 8.52 8.04 9.05
C ALA A 58 7.33 9.00 9.10
N LEU A 59 7.46 10.20 8.54
CA LEU A 59 6.35 11.15 8.40
C LEU A 59 5.26 10.63 7.45
N TYR A 60 5.65 10.01 6.33
CA TYR A 60 4.76 9.30 5.42
C TYR A 60 3.91 8.26 6.16
N PHE A 61 4.55 7.38 6.94
CA PHE A 61 3.86 6.39 7.77
C PHE A 61 3.00 7.03 8.86
N GLY A 62 3.47 8.14 9.44
CA GLY A 62 2.73 8.92 10.42
C GLY A 62 1.43 9.47 9.85
N ALA A 63 1.49 10.06 8.66
CA ALA A 63 0.31 10.59 7.98
C ALA A 63 -0.73 9.48 7.70
N ASP A 64 -0.30 8.31 7.22
CA ASP A 64 -1.19 7.17 7.01
C ASP A 64 -1.77 6.63 8.33
N ALA A 65 -0.97 6.56 9.40
CA ALA A 65 -1.44 6.15 10.72
C ALA A 65 -2.47 7.13 11.31
N VAL A 66 -2.29 8.44 11.11
CA VAL A 66 -3.25 9.48 11.51
C VAL A 66 -4.53 9.34 10.68
N SER A 67 -4.42 9.17 9.36
CA SER A 67 -5.56 8.97 8.47
C SER A 67 -6.45 7.82 8.95
N TRP A 68 -5.83 6.69 9.29
CA TRP A 68 -6.55 5.53 9.83
C TRP A 68 -7.10 5.79 11.24
N HIS A 69 -6.31 6.40 12.16
CA HIS A 69 -6.72 6.71 13.52
C HIS A 69 -8.00 7.55 13.57
N ILE A 70 -8.10 8.56 12.71
CA ILE A 70 -9.27 9.45 12.62
C ILE A 70 -10.55 8.68 12.30
N VAL A 71 -10.49 7.64 11.50
CA VAL A 71 -11.66 6.85 11.09
C VAL A 71 -11.93 5.63 11.98
N LEU A 72 -11.20 5.48 13.09
CA LEU A 72 -11.47 4.50 14.15
C LEU A 72 -12.14 5.20 15.36
N PRO A 73 -13.48 5.31 15.41
CA PRO A 73 -14.16 6.07 16.45
C PRO A 73 -14.10 5.43 17.84
N ALA A 74 -13.73 4.14 17.92
CA ALA A 74 -13.64 3.39 19.16
C ALA A 74 -12.51 3.88 20.09
N VAL A 75 -11.61 4.76 19.61
CA VAL A 75 -10.47 5.25 20.38
C VAL A 75 -10.39 6.79 20.37
N ALA A 76 -9.86 7.36 21.46
CA ALA A 76 -9.66 8.80 21.56
C ALA A 76 -8.52 9.27 20.65
N ILE A 77 -8.67 10.45 20.05
CA ILE A 77 -7.61 11.09 19.25
C ILE A 77 -6.64 11.77 20.20
N ASN A 78 -5.54 11.07 20.54
CA ASN A 78 -4.47 11.58 21.39
C ASN A 78 -3.12 10.96 21.01
N GLY A 79 -2.01 11.53 21.51
CA GLY A 79 -0.65 11.09 21.17
C GLY A 79 -0.35 9.65 21.56
N ARG A 80 -0.93 9.15 22.67
CA ARG A 80 -0.74 7.74 23.11
C ARG A 80 -1.37 6.77 22.11
N TRP A 81 -2.58 7.05 21.67
CA TRP A 81 -3.24 6.22 20.66
C TRP A 81 -2.57 6.35 19.29
N LEU A 82 -2.12 7.55 18.92
CA LEU A 82 -1.36 7.74 17.70
C LEU A 82 -0.10 6.88 17.65
N ALA A 83 0.67 6.84 18.74
CA ALA A 83 1.86 5.98 18.84
C ALA A 83 1.51 4.48 18.71
N ARG A 84 0.39 4.04 19.32
CA ARG A 84 -0.11 2.66 19.18
C ARG A 84 -0.53 2.35 17.74
N MET A 85 -1.28 3.25 17.11
CA MET A 85 -1.72 3.09 15.73
C MET A 85 -0.53 3.06 14.77
N PHE A 86 0.48 3.91 15.01
CA PHE A 86 1.73 3.89 14.26
C PHE A 86 2.46 2.54 14.39
N ALA A 87 2.60 2.01 15.60
CA ALA A 87 3.22 0.70 15.84
C ALA A 87 2.43 -0.43 15.15
N VAL A 88 1.10 -0.44 15.29
CA VAL A 88 0.23 -1.44 14.63
C VAL A 88 0.33 -1.33 13.11
N ARG A 89 0.42 -0.10 12.58
CA ARG A 89 0.60 0.14 11.15
C ARG A 89 1.95 -0.40 10.64
N MET A 90 3.05 -0.15 11.39
CA MET A 90 4.38 -0.69 11.08
C MET A 90 4.37 -2.22 11.06
N ILE A 91 3.81 -2.85 12.08
CA ILE A 91 3.70 -4.32 12.16
C ILE A 91 2.90 -4.85 10.97
N GLY A 92 1.75 -4.25 10.68
CA GLY A 92 0.93 -4.65 9.52
C GLY A 92 1.68 -4.55 8.21
N GLU A 93 2.50 -3.51 8.02
CA GLU A 93 3.31 -3.35 6.81
C GLU A 93 4.39 -4.41 6.66
N ALA A 94 5.07 -4.78 7.76
CA ALA A 94 6.02 -5.89 7.73
C ALA A 94 5.34 -7.18 7.26
N TYR A 95 4.12 -7.46 7.76
CA TYR A 95 3.34 -8.62 7.32
C TYR A 95 2.86 -8.51 5.86
N ASN A 96 2.51 -7.32 5.39
CA ASN A 96 2.17 -7.08 3.97
C ASN A 96 3.33 -7.42 3.03
N ASN A 97 4.57 -7.11 3.44
CA ASN A 97 5.77 -7.35 2.64
C ASN A 97 6.25 -8.81 2.72
N ILE A 98 6.08 -9.48 3.87
CA ILE A 98 6.55 -10.86 4.08
C ILE A 98 5.53 -11.87 3.57
N THR A 99 4.22 -11.59 3.71
CA THR A 99 3.18 -12.51 3.27
C THR A 99 2.83 -12.30 1.80
N PRO A 100 2.84 -13.35 0.97
CA PRO A 100 2.53 -13.24 -0.45
C PRO A 100 1.00 -13.19 -0.67
N THR A 101 0.34 -12.20 -0.12
CA THR A 101 -1.12 -12.01 -0.13
C THR A 101 -1.52 -10.73 -0.88
N ALA A 102 -0.79 -10.35 -1.94
CA ALA A 102 -1.02 -9.13 -2.70
C ALA A 102 -1.10 -7.87 -1.80
N SER A 103 -0.18 -7.75 -0.82
CA SER A 103 -0.11 -6.64 0.15
C SER A 103 -1.35 -6.50 1.05
N MET A 104 -2.10 -7.58 1.28
CA MET A 104 -3.28 -7.59 2.15
C MET A 104 -3.09 -8.43 3.43
N GLY A 105 -1.93 -9.06 3.63
CA GLY A 105 -1.68 -9.94 4.78
C GLY A 105 -1.59 -9.22 6.13
N GLY A 106 -1.27 -7.95 6.13
CA GLY A 106 -1.18 -7.14 7.35
C GLY A 106 -2.53 -6.64 7.88
N GLU A 107 -3.58 -6.57 7.04
CA GLU A 107 -4.86 -6.03 7.47
C GLU A 107 -5.52 -6.88 8.59
N PRO A 108 -5.59 -8.22 8.47
CA PRO A 108 -6.05 -9.07 9.58
C PRO A 108 -5.17 -8.96 10.83
N VAL A 109 -3.85 -8.80 10.65
CA VAL A 109 -2.89 -8.64 11.76
C VAL A 109 -3.15 -7.36 12.53
N LYS A 110 -3.41 -6.25 11.84
CA LYS A 110 -3.76 -4.96 12.46
C LYS A 110 -5.03 -5.08 13.30
N ALA A 111 -6.09 -5.68 12.74
CA ALA A 111 -7.35 -5.86 13.46
C ALA A 111 -7.19 -6.79 14.68
N TRP A 112 -6.42 -7.87 14.54
CA TRP A 112 -6.12 -8.78 15.63
C TRP A 112 -5.30 -8.10 16.76
N LEU A 113 -4.29 -7.29 16.41
CA LEU A 113 -3.49 -6.54 17.38
C LEU A 113 -4.34 -5.55 18.19
N LEU A 114 -5.26 -4.85 17.54
CA LEU A 114 -6.16 -3.93 18.22
C LEU A 114 -7.08 -4.67 19.21
N LYS A 115 -7.57 -5.85 18.83
CA LYS A 115 -8.41 -6.68 19.69
C LYS A 115 -7.59 -7.27 20.86
N SER A 116 -6.45 -7.90 20.58
CA SER A 116 -5.67 -8.65 21.58
C SER A 116 -5.03 -7.76 22.64
N ASN A 117 -4.56 -6.55 22.26
CA ASN A 117 -3.85 -5.67 23.18
C ASN A 117 -4.77 -4.64 23.86
N TRP A 118 -5.88 -4.27 23.25
CA TRP A 118 -6.73 -3.17 23.77
C TRP A 118 -8.23 -3.47 23.73
N GLY A 119 -8.64 -4.69 23.40
CA GLY A 119 -10.04 -5.11 23.45
C GLY A 119 -10.95 -4.48 22.40
N ILE A 120 -10.38 -3.84 21.34
CA ILE A 120 -11.20 -3.20 20.29
C ILE A 120 -11.85 -4.31 19.45
N PRO A 121 -13.18 -4.28 19.26
CA PRO A 121 -13.87 -5.31 18.50
C PRO A 121 -13.31 -5.45 17.06
N LEU A 122 -13.16 -6.70 16.59
CA LEU A 122 -12.66 -6.96 15.22
C LEU A 122 -13.50 -6.27 14.14
N ARG A 123 -14.82 -6.20 14.34
CA ARG A 123 -15.74 -5.52 13.41
C ARG A 123 -15.42 -4.04 13.25
N ASP A 124 -15.15 -3.34 14.37
CA ASP A 124 -14.87 -1.90 14.38
C ASP A 124 -13.49 -1.62 13.75
N SER A 125 -12.51 -2.47 14.07
CA SER A 125 -11.19 -2.44 13.46
C SER A 125 -11.24 -2.70 11.96
N ALA A 126 -11.96 -3.73 11.51
CA ALA A 126 -12.11 -4.07 10.11
C ALA A 126 -12.83 -2.96 9.33
N ALA A 127 -13.94 -2.43 9.86
CA ALA A 127 -14.66 -1.31 9.26
C ALA A 127 -13.76 -0.09 9.10
N SER A 128 -13.00 0.28 10.14
CA SER A 128 -12.08 1.43 10.07
C SER A 128 -10.97 1.23 9.04
N LEU A 129 -10.41 0.02 8.91
CA LEU A 129 -9.40 -0.32 7.91
C LEU A 129 -9.92 -0.16 6.49
N VAL A 130 -11.15 -0.59 6.22
CA VAL A 130 -11.75 -0.44 4.88
C VAL A 130 -12.07 1.04 4.60
N ILE A 131 -12.58 1.80 5.58
CA ILE A 131 -12.80 3.25 5.42
C ILE A 131 -11.47 3.97 5.12
N ALA A 132 -10.41 3.70 5.88
CA ALA A 132 -9.08 4.26 5.63
C ALA A 132 -8.55 3.88 4.24
N LYS A 133 -8.76 2.63 3.80
CA LYS A 133 -8.37 2.19 2.46
C LYS A 133 -9.15 2.92 1.36
N THR A 134 -10.43 3.15 1.58
CA THR A 134 -11.28 3.92 0.65
C THR A 134 -10.81 5.37 0.54
N THR A 135 -10.54 6.04 1.67
CA THR A 135 -10.01 7.43 1.65
C THR A 135 -8.64 7.50 1.00
N SER A 136 -7.75 6.52 1.25
CA SER A 136 -6.45 6.41 0.58
C SER A 136 -6.58 6.19 -0.92
N MET A 137 -7.56 5.40 -1.38
CA MET A 137 -7.82 5.17 -2.80
C MET A 137 -8.33 6.43 -3.50
N PHE A 138 -9.25 7.19 -2.88
CA PHE A 138 -9.69 8.47 -3.42
C PHE A 138 -8.56 9.51 -3.47
N SER A 139 -7.71 9.57 -2.45
CA SER A 139 -6.55 10.46 -2.46
C SER A 139 -5.53 10.07 -3.54
N LEU A 140 -5.35 8.76 -3.80
CA LEU A 140 -4.55 8.28 -4.92
C LEU A 140 -5.11 8.73 -6.27
N VAL A 141 -6.43 8.63 -6.48
CA VAL A 141 -7.08 9.13 -7.70
C VAL A 141 -6.77 10.60 -7.93
N VAL A 142 -6.92 11.43 -6.88
CA VAL A 142 -6.63 12.87 -6.96
C VAL A 142 -5.15 13.13 -7.21
N PHE A 143 -4.25 12.45 -6.50
CA PHE A 143 -2.80 12.55 -6.67
C PHE A 143 -2.38 12.21 -8.12
N VAL A 144 -2.88 11.11 -8.66
CA VAL A 144 -2.58 10.65 -10.03
C VAL A 144 -3.23 11.59 -11.05
N ALA A 145 -4.45 12.08 -10.82
CA ALA A 145 -5.11 13.03 -11.73
C ALA A 145 -4.31 14.32 -11.88
N ILE A 146 -3.79 14.87 -10.77
CA ILE A 146 -2.89 16.03 -10.80
C ILE A 146 -1.63 15.71 -11.61
N GLY A 147 -0.98 14.56 -11.36
CA GLY A 147 0.22 14.15 -12.08
C GLY A 147 -0.02 13.95 -13.58
N VAL A 148 -1.15 13.33 -13.97
CA VAL A 148 -1.52 13.17 -15.39
C VAL A 148 -1.80 14.51 -16.03
N ALA A 149 -2.49 15.44 -15.35
CA ALA A 149 -2.72 16.79 -15.87
C ALA A 149 -1.39 17.53 -16.15
N MET A 150 -0.40 17.39 -15.26
CA MET A 150 0.95 17.93 -15.47
C MET A 150 1.65 17.25 -16.66
N LEU A 151 1.56 15.91 -16.78
CA LEU A 151 2.15 15.14 -17.88
C LEU A 151 1.58 15.55 -19.26
N LEU A 152 0.26 15.78 -19.34
CA LEU A 152 -0.39 16.19 -20.59
C LEU A 152 0.13 17.55 -21.09
N GLY A 153 0.45 18.47 -20.17
CA GLY A 153 1.03 19.78 -20.49
C GLY A 153 2.54 19.77 -20.73
N HIS A 154 3.24 18.68 -20.44
CA HIS A 154 4.70 18.66 -20.49
C HIS A 154 5.24 18.36 -21.89
N ALA A 155 6.06 19.29 -22.45
CA ALA A 155 6.53 19.21 -23.84
C ALA A 155 7.53 18.06 -24.11
N ARG A 156 8.31 17.66 -23.10
CA ARG A 156 9.32 16.57 -23.26
C ARG A 156 8.72 15.17 -23.26
N ILE A 157 7.48 15.01 -22.79
CA ILE A 157 6.83 13.71 -22.71
C ILE A 157 6.14 13.39 -24.02
N THR A 158 6.44 12.22 -24.59
CA THR A 158 5.84 11.76 -25.84
C THR A 158 4.36 11.44 -25.66
N ASP A 159 3.59 11.57 -26.75
CA ASP A 159 2.13 11.32 -26.72
C ASP A 159 1.79 9.89 -26.31
N THR A 160 2.68 8.93 -26.59
CA THR A 160 2.53 7.54 -26.12
C THR A 160 2.50 7.45 -24.60
N TYR A 161 3.41 8.12 -23.88
CA TYR A 161 3.39 8.12 -22.41
C TYR A 161 2.19 8.88 -21.85
N LYS A 162 1.78 9.97 -22.51
CA LYS A 162 0.56 10.71 -22.13
C LYS A 162 -0.68 9.83 -22.24
N LEU A 163 -0.80 9.08 -23.35
CA LEU A 163 -1.92 8.16 -23.56
C LEU A 163 -1.91 7.03 -22.51
N ILE A 164 -0.76 6.40 -22.26
CA ILE A 164 -0.64 5.35 -21.24
C ILE A 164 -1.01 5.88 -19.85
N ALA A 165 -0.56 7.08 -19.49
CA ALA A 165 -0.90 7.70 -18.22
C ALA A 165 -2.41 8.01 -18.11
N ALA A 166 -3.03 8.51 -19.17
CA ALA A 166 -4.47 8.77 -19.21
C ALA A 166 -5.31 7.48 -19.11
N LEU A 167 -4.92 6.41 -19.80
CA LEU A 167 -5.57 5.11 -19.72
C LEU A 167 -5.38 4.50 -18.31
N GLY A 168 -4.19 4.62 -17.73
CA GLY A 168 -3.91 4.17 -16.37
C GLY A 168 -4.75 4.92 -15.33
N LEU A 169 -4.90 6.24 -15.45
CA LEU A 169 -5.80 7.03 -14.61
C LEU A 169 -7.25 6.56 -14.77
N GLY A 170 -7.71 6.34 -16.00
CA GLY A 170 -9.05 5.81 -16.28
C GLY A 170 -9.28 4.47 -15.60
N PHE A 171 -8.29 3.58 -15.61
CA PHE A 171 -8.33 2.29 -14.92
C PHE A 171 -8.41 2.46 -13.39
N ILE A 172 -7.64 3.37 -12.80
CA ILE A 172 -7.68 3.63 -11.36
C ILE A 172 -9.03 4.24 -10.96
N ILE A 173 -9.56 5.21 -11.74
CA ILE A 173 -10.88 5.80 -11.50
C ILE A 173 -11.96 4.72 -11.56
N LEU A 174 -11.95 3.90 -12.62
CA LEU A 174 -12.91 2.82 -12.78
C LEU A 174 -12.84 1.84 -11.59
N SER A 175 -11.64 1.46 -11.18
CA SER A 175 -11.43 0.58 -10.03
C SER A 175 -11.95 1.20 -8.73
N ALA A 176 -11.71 2.50 -8.50
CA ALA A 176 -12.22 3.24 -7.36
C ALA A 176 -13.75 3.33 -7.36
N VAL A 177 -14.34 3.63 -8.51
CA VAL A 177 -15.81 3.69 -8.67
C VAL A 177 -16.43 2.31 -8.43
N VAL A 178 -15.90 1.26 -9.04
CA VAL A 178 -16.40 -0.11 -8.83
C VAL A 178 -16.30 -0.50 -7.36
N PHE A 179 -15.16 -0.24 -6.71
CA PHE A 179 -14.96 -0.54 -5.30
C PHE A 179 -15.96 0.21 -4.41
N PHE A 180 -16.17 1.51 -4.67
CA PHE A 180 -17.13 2.33 -3.95
C PHE A 180 -18.58 1.88 -4.19
N LEU A 181 -18.94 1.55 -5.44
CA LEU A 181 -20.28 1.03 -5.76
C LEU A 181 -20.53 -0.31 -5.07
N MET A 182 -19.54 -1.19 -5.01
CA MET A 182 -19.65 -2.45 -4.27
C MET A 182 -19.97 -2.21 -2.78
N GLN A 183 -19.36 -1.20 -2.17
CA GLN A 183 -19.64 -0.80 -0.79
C GLN A 183 -21.03 -0.14 -0.66
N HIS A 184 -21.33 0.82 -1.54
CA HIS A 184 -22.57 1.60 -1.46
C HIS A 184 -23.82 0.74 -1.74
N LEU A 185 -23.76 -0.15 -2.72
CA LEU A 185 -24.84 -1.08 -3.09
C LEU A 185 -24.91 -2.30 -2.15
N ARG A 186 -24.05 -2.36 -1.12
CA ARG A 186 -24.00 -3.49 -0.18
C ARG A 186 -23.93 -4.84 -0.91
N LEU A 187 -23.13 -4.88 -1.98
CA LEU A 187 -23.01 -6.08 -2.82
C LEU A 187 -22.53 -7.29 -2.03
N SER A 188 -21.70 -7.10 -1.00
CA SER A 188 -21.33 -8.13 -0.03
C SER A 188 -22.56 -8.75 0.63
N THR A 189 -23.54 -7.96 1.08
CA THR A 189 -24.81 -8.43 1.64
C THR A 189 -25.69 -9.16 0.61
N HIS A 190 -25.71 -8.70 -0.65
CA HIS A 190 -26.50 -9.37 -1.71
C HIS A 190 -25.87 -10.71 -2.11
N VAL A 191 -24.56 -10.75 -2.30
CA VAL A 191 -23.81 -11.98 -2.57
C VAL A 191 -23.92 -12.94 -1.38
N ALA A 192 -23.82 -12.42 -0.16
CA ALA A 192 -24.01 -13.16 1.08
C ALA A 192 -25.37 -13.85 1.13
N ARG A 193 -26.46 -13.12 0.88
CA ARG A 193 -27.83 -13.65 0.85
C ARG A 193 -28.03 -14.68 -0.27
N TRP A 194 -27.46 -14.44 -1.44
CA TRP A 194 -27.51 -15.39 -2.56
C TRP A 194 -26.76 -16.68 -2.24
N LEU A 195 -25.52 -16.58 -1.70
CA LEU A 195 -24.73 -17.72 -1.24
C LEU A 195 -25.38 -18.44 -0.05
N GLY A 196 -26.01 -17.71 0.88
CA GLY A 196 -26.70 -18.26 2.06
C GLY A 196 -27.84 -19.21 1.72
N ARG A 197 -28.40 -19.12 0.51
CA ARG A 197 -29.42 -20.09 -0.02
C ARG A 197 -28.81 -21.42 -0.42
N THR A 198 -27.45 -21.52 -0.47
CA THR A 198 -26.74 -22.75 -0.81
C THR A 198 -26.28 -23.46 0.48
N ARG A 199 -26.11 -24.81 0.43
CA ARG A 199 -25.52 -25.59 1.54
C ARG A 199 -24.10 -25.12 1.93
N PHE A 200 -23.38 -24.51 1.01
CA PHE A 200 -22.06 -23.92 1.25
C PHE A 200 -22.15 -22.59 2.02
N GLY A 201 -23.14 -21.76 1.68
CA GLY A 201 -23.37 -20.48 2.36
C GLY A 201 -23.86 -20.62 3.80
N GLN A 202 -24.59 -21.69 4.12
CA GLN A 202 -24.99 -21.99 5.50
C GLN A 202 -23.78 -22.26 6.41
N ARG A 203 -22.68 -22.81 5.89
CA ARG A 203 -21.42 -22.98 6.63
C ARG A 203 -20.65 -21.67 6.80
N LEU A 204 -20.98 -20.65 6.04
CA LEU A 204 -20.35 -19.32 6.06
C LEU A 204 -21.25 -18.25 6.68
N SER A 205 -22.36 -18.63 7.33
CA SER A 205 -23.34 -17.69 7.89
C SER A 205 -22.72 -16.64 8.83
N GLY A 206 -21.74 -17.02 9.65
CA GLY A 206 -21.00 -16.09 10.52
C GLY A 206 -20.17 -15.06 9.74
N VAL A 207 -19.52 -15.47 8.64
CA VAL A 207 -18.76 -14.56 7.78
C VAL A 207 -19.68 -13.59 7.05
N LEU A 208 -20.85 -14.09 6.62
CA LEU A 208 -21.86 -13.31 5.93
C LEU A 208 -22.52 -12.27 6.86
N ALA A 209 -22.82 -12.63 8.11
CA ALA A 209 -23.31 -11.70 9.11
C ALA A 209 -22.26 -10.62 9.46
N ALA A 210 -20.99 -11.00 9.58
CA ALA A 210 -19.90 -10.04 9.78
C ALA A 210 -19.77 -9.04 8.62
N ALA A 211 -19.92 -9.49 7.37
CA ALA A 211 -19.91 -8.62 6.20
C ALA A 211 -21.09 -7.63 6.21
N GLU A 212 -22.29 -8.06 6.59
CA GLU A 212 -23.47 -7.18 6.74
C GLU A 212 -23.27 -6.13 7.84
N ASP A 213 -22.62 -6.49 8.95
CA ASP A 213 -22.33 -5.55 10.03
C ASP A 213 -21.30 -4.50 9.59
N ILE A 214 -20.29 -4.90 8.83
CA ILE A 214 -19.30 -3.99 8.23
C ILE A 214 -20.00 -3.01 7.28
N ASP A 215 -20.85 -3.49 6.37
CA ASP A 215 -21.62 -2.65 5.44
C ASP A 215 -22.50 -1.61 6.15
N ARG A 216 -23.13 -2.00 7.27
CA ARG A 216 -23.93 -1.08 8.10
C ARG A 216 -23.08 -0.01 8.76
N GLN A 217 -21.91 -0.37 9.27
CA GLN A 217 -20.98 0.59 9.88
C GLN A 217 -20.46 1.60 8.86
N PHE A 218 -20.19 1.16 7.61
CA PHE A 218 -19.84 2.06 6.51
C PHE A 218 -20.91 3.12 6.28
N ALA A 219 -22.13 2.69 6.04
CA ALA A 219 -23.23 3.61 5.75
C ALA A 219 -23.43 4.63 6.89
N ALA A 220 -23.37 4.17 8.14
CA ALA A 220 -23.48 5.02 9.32
C ALA A 220 -22.29 6.00 9.44
N PHE A 221 -21.09 5.57 9.12
CA PHE A 221 -19.91 6.42 9.21
C PHE A 221 -19.92 7.53 8.15
N TYR A 222 -20.28 7.20 6.90
CA TYR A 222 -20.35 8.18 5.81
C TYR A 222 -21.40 9.26 6.04
N SER A 223 -22.52 8.92 6.68
CA SER A 223 -23.58 9.88 7.00
C SER A 223 -23.31 10.72 8.24
N GLY A 224 -22.68 10.12 9.28
CA GLY A 224 -22.52 10.74 10.60
C GLY A 224 -21.18 11.46 10.84
N HIS A 225 -20.10 11.10 10.11
CA HIS A 225 -18.73 11.54 10.44
C HIS A 225 -17.99 12.22 9.28
N ARG A 226 -18.63 13.10 8.54
CA ARG A 226 -18.08 13.78 7.35
C ARG A 226 -16.76 14.50 7.63
N ALA A 227 -16.65 15.18 8.78
CA ALA A 227 -15.41 15.88 9.15
C ALA A 227 -14.23 14.89 9.34
N ARG A 228 -14.47 13.73 9.95
CA ARG A 228 -13.45 12.67 10.10
C ARG A 228 -13.01 12.11 8.75
N LEU A 229 -13.95 11.93 7.81
CA LEU A 229 -13.62 11.51 6.45
C LEU A 229 -12.77 12.54 5.72
N MET A 230 -13.12 13.82 5.82
CA MET A 230 -12.34 14.90 5.21
C MET A 230 -10.91 14.94 5.77
N TRP A 231 -10.75 14.90 7.09
CA TRP A 231 -9.42 14.88 7.70
C TRP A 231 -8.63 13.61 7.36
N SER A 232 -9.27 12.45 7.33
CA SER A 232 -8.64 11.22 6.87
C SER A 232 -8.15 11.34 5.43
N PHE A 233 -8.95 11.95 4.55
CA PHE A 233 -8.55 12.23 3.17
C PHE A 233 -7.35 13.19 3.09
N VAL A 234 -7.35 14.26 3.88
CA VAL A 234 -6.23 15.22 3.93
C VAL A 234 -4.93 14.53 4.34
N PHE A 235 -4.97 13.69 5.39
CA PHE A 235 -3.78 12.95 5.82
C PHE A 235 -3.39 11.84 4.83
N ALA A 236 -4.34 11.20 4.17
CA ALA A 236 -4.05 10.26 3.08
C ALA A 236 -3.43 10.98 1.86
N MET A 237 -3.85 12.20 1.55
CA MET A 237 -3.21 13.02 0.53
C MET A 237 -1.80 13.45 0.96
N ALA A 238 -1.62 13.87 2.21
CA ALA A 238 -0.31 14.20 2.76
C ALA A 238 0.66 13.01 2.67
N ASN A 239 0.17 11.79 2.89
CA ASN A 239 0.94 10.56 2.70
C ASN A 239 1.48 10.46 1.26
N TRP A 240 0.65 10.65 0.21
CA TRP A 240 1.10 10.63 -1.18
C TRP A 240 2.10 11.74 -1.51
N VAL A 241 1.86 12.96 -0.99
CA VAL A 241 2.76 14.11 -1.17
C VAL A 241 4.11 13.86 -0.49
N LEU A 242 4.14 13.27 0.70
CA LEU A 242 5.37 12.89 1.39
C LEU A 242 6.13 11.79 0.63
N GLY A 243 5.41 10.88 -0.05
CA GLY A 243 6.04 9.91 -0.96
C GLY A 243 6.74 10.58 -2.14
N ALA A 244 6.13 11.61 -2.73
CA ALA A 244 6.79 12.42 -3.76
C ALA A 244 7.96 13.25 -3.19
N LEU A 245 7.82 13.80 -1.99
CA LEU A 245 8.90 14.51 -1.30
C LEU A 245 10.12 13.61 -1.04
N GLU A 246 9.89 12.36 -0.69
CA GLU A 246 10.96 11.37 -0.54
C GLU A 246 11.75 11.21 -1.85
N VAL A 247 11.07 11.03 -2.98
CA VAL A 247 11.72 10.92 -4.30
C VAL A 247 12.46 12.21 -4.65
N TYR A 248 11.86 13.37 -4.34
CA TYR A 248 12.48 14.67 -4.55
C TYR A 248 13.84 14.76 -3.84
N LEU A 249 13.90 14.38 -2.57
CA LEU A 249 15.15 14.37 -1.81
C LEU A 249 16.15 13.36 -2.35
N ILE A 250 15.71 12.17 -2.73
CA ILE A 250 16.61 11.16 -3.31
C ILE A 250 17.23 11.67 -4.61
N MET A 251 16.42 12.28 -5.50
CA MET A 251 16.90 12.83 -6.76
C MET A 251 17.94 13.94 -6.54
N ASP A 252 17.72 14.80 -5.55
CA ASP A 252 18.67 15.85 -5.17
C ASP A 252 19.98 15.26 -4.64
N PHE A 253 19.93 14.29 -3.73
CA PHE A 253 21.11 13.61 -3.18
C PHE A 253 21.90 12.80 -4.22
N VAL A 254 21.22 12.20 -5.18
CA VAL A 254 21.86 11.47 -6.30
C VAL A 254 22.56 12.44 -7.26
N GLY A 255 22.30 13.75 -7.14
CA GLY A 255 22.93 14.81 -7.94
C GLY A 255 22.17 15.15 -9.23
N PHE A 256 20.89 14.82 -9.29
CA PHE A 256 19.98 15.18 -10.39
C PHE A 256 18.76 15.94 -9.85
N PRO A 257 18.94 17.19 -9.40
CA PRO A 257 17.84 17.99 -8.86
C PRO A 257 16.77 18.20 -9.92
N LEU A 258 15.53 17.87 -9.60
CA LEU A 258 14.35 18.12 -10.39
C LEU A 258 13.39 19.06 -9.67
N SER A 259 12.52 19.72 -10.41
CA SER A 259 11.41 20.44 -9.79
C SER A 259 10.45 19.46 -9.10
N PHE A 260 9.75 19.92 -8.06
CA PHE A 260 8.77 19.07 -7.37
C PHE A 260 7.63 18.62 -8.31
N ALA A 261 7.30 19.41 -9.33
CA ALA A 261 6.32 19.04 -10.34
C ALA A 261 6.80 17.86 -11.21
N GLU A 262 8.08 17.84 -11.62
CA GLU A 262 8.66 16.72 -12.37
C GLU A 262 8.70 15.45 -11.51
N VAL A 263 9.07 15.58 -10.25
CA VAL A 263 9.04 14.45 -9.30
C VAL A 263 7.61 13.93 -9.07
N TRP A 264 6.63 14.82 -8.99
CA TRP A 264 5.22 14.40 -8.91
C TRP A 264 4.81 13.58 -10.13
N MET A 265 5.20 14.02 -11.34
CA MET A 265 4.95 13.26 -12.57
C MET A 265 5.62 11.88 -12.56
N ILE A 266 6.88 11.80 -12.08
CA ILE A 266 7.58 10.51 -11.92
C ILE A 266 6.81 9.60 -10.97
N GLU A 267 6.48 10.09 -9.77
CA GLU A 267 5.78 9.28 -8.77
C GLU A 267 4.39 8.87 -9.26
N CYS A 268 3.69 9.74 -10.00
CA CYS A 268 2.44 9.40 -10.66
C CYS A 268 2.62 8.20 -11.62
N MET A 269 3.62 8.22 -12.51
CA MET A 269 3.90 7.11 -13.44
C MET A 269 4.27 5.83 -12.69
N VAL A 270 5.07 5.93 -11.64
CA VAL A 270 5.44 4.79 -10.79
C VAL A 270 4.21 4.19 -10.10
N GLN A 271 3.30 5.01 -9.58
CA GLN A 271 2.08 4.52 -8.93
C GLN A 271 1.11 3.85 -9.92
N LEU A 272 1.03 4.34 -11.15
CA LEU A 272 0.26 3.67 -12.21
C LEU A 272 0.79 2.25 -12.45
N VAL A 273 2.10 2.10 -12.62
CA VAL A 273 2.73 0.78 -12.82
C VAL A 273 2.54 -0.13 -11.59
N ARG A 274 2.75 0.39 -10.39
CA ARG A 274 2.55 -0.37 -9.14
C ARG A 274 1.10 -0.84 -8.97
N THR A 275 0.13 -0.02 -9.34
CA THR A 275 -1.29 -0.38 -9.26
C THR A 275 -1.63 -1.53 -10.21
N ILE A 276 -1.05 -1.57 -11.41
CA ILE A 276 -1.23 -2.66 -12.37
C ILE A 276 -0.46 -3.91 -11.92
N ALA A 277 0.75 -3.73 -11.39
CA ALA A 277 1.64 -4.80 -10.96
C ALA A 277 1.39 -5.28 -9.52
N PHE A 278 0.19 -5.04 -8.95
CA PHE A 278 -0.16 -5.38 -7.55
C PHE A 278 0.04 -6.86 -7.19
N PHE A 279 0.03 -7.75 -8.19
CA PHE A 279 0.24 -9.18 -8.04
C PHE A 279 1.71 -9.58 -7.89
N ILE A 280 2.66 -8.67 -8.19
CA ILE A 280 4.09 -8.93 -8.02
C ILE A 280 4.48 -8.70 -6.56
N PRO A 281 4.99 -9.70 -5.84
CA PRO A 281 5.38 -9.55 -4.45
C PRO A 281 6.40 -8.42 -4.27
N ALA A 282 6.15 -7.51 -3.33
CA ALA A 282 6.94 -6.31 -3.05
C ALA A 282 7.19 -5.40 -4.29
N GLY A 283 6.47 -5.60 -5.41
CA GLY A 283 6.68 -4.85 -6.66
C GLY A 283 8.06 -5.02 -7.26
N LEU A 284 8.75 -6.15 -7.00
CA LEU A 284 10.11 -6.42 -7.47
C LEU A 284 10.21 -6.31 -8.99
N GLY A 285 11.19 -5.57 -9.48
CA GLY A 285 11.41 -5.32 -10.91
C GLY A 285 10.42 -4.33 -11.54
N ALA A 286 9.15 -4.36 -11.13
CA ALA A 286 8.14 -3.44 -11.67
C ALA A 286 8.38 -1.99 -11.20
N GLN A 287 8.74 -1.79 -9.94
CA GLN A 287 9.05 -0.47 -9.39
C GLN A 287 10.35 0.08 -10.00
N GLU A 288 11.39 -0.73 -10.07
CA GLU A 288 12.68 -0.37 -10.66
C GLU A 288 12.54 -0.02 -12.15
N GLY A 289 11.78 -0.83 -12.90
CA GLY A 289 11.46 -0.56 -14.29
C GLY A 289 10.62 0.71 -14.48
N ALA A 290 9.67 0.96 -13.59
CA ALA A 290 8.86 2.17 -13.63
C ALA A 290 9.71 3.44 -13.39
N PHE A 291 10.62 3.42 -12.41
CA PHE A 291 11.56 4.53 -12.18
C PHE A 291 12.52 4.71 -13.35
N LEU A 292 13.08 3.63 -13.90
CA LEU A 292 13.95 3.66 -15.08
C LEU A 292 13.26 4.38 -16.24
N ILE A 293 12.01 4.02 -16.54
CA ILE A 293 11.25 4.59 -17.64
C ILE A 293 10.84 6.04 -17.33
N ALA A 294 10.28 6.31 -16.14
CA ALA A 294 9.76 7.62 -15.80
C ALA A 294 10.86 8.68 -15.68
N VAL A 295 11.96 8.35 -15.00
CA VAL A 295 13.13 9.26 -14.87
C VAL A 295 13.82 9.40 -16.22
N GLY A 296 14.04 8.29 -16.95
CA GLY A 296 14.66 8.33 -18.27
C GLY A 296 13.88 9.18 -19.27
N ALA A 297 12.55 9.16 -19.24
CA ALA A 297 11.71 9.99 -20.11
C ALA A 297 11.82 11.50 -19.80
N LEU A 298 12.06 11.88 -18.55
CA LEU A 298 12.16 13.30 -18.13
C LEU A 298 13.57 13.84 -18.17
N THR A 299 14.56 13.03 -17.79
CA THR A 299 15.95 13.46 -17.61
C THR A 299 16.87 13.05 -18.76
N GLY A 300 16.49 12.05 -19.55
CA GLY A 300 17.38 11.41 -20.53
C GLY A 300 18.39 10.44 -19.88
N VAL A 301 18.40 10.25 -18.55
CA VAL A 301 19.38 9.43 -17.82
C VAL A 301 18.65 8.34 -17.02
N PRO A 302 18.33 7.17 -17.62
CA PRO A 302 17.58 6.11 -16.96
C PRO A 302 18.26 5.51 -15.72
N SER A 303 19.61 5.52 -15.65
CA SER A 303 20.40 5.02 -14.52
C SER A 303 20.05 5.70 -13.20
N VAL A 304 19.76 7.01 -13.24
CA VAL A 304 19.30 7.78 -12.06
C VAL A 304 17.97 7.24 -11.52
N GLY A 305 17.06 6.81 -12.39
CA GLY A 305 15.80 6.17 -11.99
C GLY A 305 16.03 4.87 -11.24
N VAL A 306 16.98 4.05 -11.72
CA VAL A 306 17.33 2.80 -11.04
C VAL A 306 18.01 3.09 -9.70
N ALA A 307 18.90 4.07 -9.61
CA ALA A 307 19.52 4.49 -8.36
C ALA A 307 18.46 4.93 -7.33
N THR A 308 17.51 5.77 -7.76
CA THR A 308 16.38 6.20 -6.91
C THR A 308 15.57 5.01 -6.40
N ALA A 309 15.26 4.06 -7.26
CA ALA A 309 14.52 2.86 -6.88
C ALA A 309 15.30 1.99 -5.87
N LEU A 310 16.62 1.86 -6.03
CA LEU A 310 17.48 1.10 -5.10
C LEU A 310 17.60 1.77 -3.73
N VAL A 311 17.71 3.09 -3.68
CA VAL A 311 17.69 3.84 -2.41
C VAL A 311 16.37 3.59 -1.68
N ARG A 312 15.23 3.65 -2.39
CA ARG A 312 13.92 3.29 -1.82
C ARG A 312 13.87 1.83 -1.36
N ARG A 313 14.46 0.91 -2.11
CA ARG A 313 14.51 -0.51 -1.75
C ARG A 313 15.31 -0.74 -0.46
N PHE A 314 16.46 -0.07 -0.36
CA PHE A 314 17.27 -0.13 0.87
C PHE A 314 16.52 0.43 2.07
N ARG A 315 15.83 1.57 1.91
CA ARG A 315 14.92 2.12 2.92
C ARG A 315 13.81 1.12 3.31
N ASP A 316 13.18 0.42 2.33
CA ASP A 316 12.15 -0.59 2.61
C ASP A 316 12.69 -1.72 3.49
N VAL A 317 13.90 -2.21 3.20
CA VAL A 317 14.55 -3.27 4.01
C VAL A 317 14.79 -2.79 5.44
N LEU A 318 15.32 -1.58 5.62
CA LEU A 318 15.53 -1.00 6.96
C LEU A 318 14.21 -0.83 7.71
N TRP A 319 13.16 -0.39 7.02
CA TRP A 319 11.85 -0.20 7.63
C TRP A 319 11.19 -1.51 8.03
N ILE A 320 11.31 -2.55 7.22
CA ILE A 320 10.82 -3.89 7.54
C ILE A 320 11.56 -4.43 8.76
N ALA A 321 12.89 -4.30 8.84
CA ALA A 321 13.69 -4.72 9.99
C ALA A 321 13.24 -4.01 11.28
N LEU A 322 13.05 -2.68 11.22
CA LEU A 322 12.54 -1.89 12.35
C LEU A 322 11.12 -2.33 12.74
N SER A 323 10.25 -2.57 11.76
CA SER A 323 8.88 -3.03 11.99
C SER A 323 8.82 -4.40 12.64
N LEU A 324 9.73 -5.31 12.28
CA LEU A 324 9.86 -6.62 12.93
C LEU A 324 10.38 -6.51 14.38
N ALA A 325 11.31 -5.58 14.63
CA ALA A 325 11.76 -5.28 15.98
C ALA A 325 10.60 -4.77 16.85
N VAL A 326 9.76 -3.87 16.32
CA VAL A 326 8.53 -3.42 17.00
C VAL A 326 7.57 -4.60 17.19
N ALA A 327 7.38 -5.47 16.19
CA ALA A 327 6.51 -6.65 16.29
C ALA A 327 6.95 -7.60 17.41
N SER A 328 8.25 -7.79 17.59
CA SER A 328 8.78 -8.64 18.68
C SER A 328 8.44 -8.09 20.07
N ALA A 329 8.46 -6.76 20.24
CA ALA A 329 8.07 -6.10 21.49
C ALA A 329 6.57 -6.29 21.82
N TYR A 330 5.72 -6.45 20.80
CA TYR A 330 4.30 -6.78 20.98
C TYR A 330 4.02 -8.30 21.08
N ALA A 331 5.07 -9.15 21.18
CA ALA A 331 4.98 -10.61 21.21
C ALA A 331 4.19 -11.23 20.03
N VAL A 332 4.20 -10.55 18.88
CA VAL A 332 3.53 -11.00 17.65
C VAL A 332 4.46 -11.96 16.92
N THR A 333 4.29 -13.26 17.15
CA THR A 333 5.02 -14.27 16.39
C THR A 333 4.14 -14.85 15.28
N PRO A 334 4.68 -15.09 14.06
CA PRO A 334 3.92 -15.71 12.96
C PRO A 334 3.28 -17.05 13.35
N GLY A 335 3.86 -17.78 14.28
CA GLY A 335 3.34 -19.05 14.79
C GLY A 335 2.08 -18.90 15.66
N ARG A 336 1.85 -17.77 16.31
CA ARG A 336 0.60 -17.49 17.06
C ARG A 336 -0.55 -17.18 16.12
N ILE A 337 -0.28 -16.40 15.07
CA ILE A 337 -1.27 -16.09 14.03
C ILE A 337 -1.65 -17.34 13.24
N ALA A 338 -0.66 -18.20 12.93
CA ALA A 338 -0.88 -19.42 12.14
C ALA A 338 -1.58 -20.54 12.92
N ARG A 339 -1.50 -20.58 14.27
CA ARG A 339 -2.10 -21.61 15.10
C ARG A 339 -3.56 -21.33 15.49
N GLY A 340 -4.18 -20.27 14.98
CA GLY A 340 -5.60 -20.01 15.27
C GLY A 340 -5.87 -19.62 16.72
N GLU A 341 -4.87 -19.10 17.46
CA GLU A 341 -5.11 -18.40 18.73
C GLU A 341 -6.01 -17.17 18.51
N LEU A 342 -6.45 -16.98 17.26
CA LEU A 342 -7.59 -16.19 16.87
C LEU A 342 -8.91 -16.69 17.48
N ASP A 343 -9.00 -17.98 17.84
CA ASP A 343 -10.23 -18.63 18.32
C ASP A 343 -10.35 -18.68 19.86
N ALA A 344 -9.27 -18.49 20.60
CA ALA A 344 -9.28 -18.46 22.06
C ALA A 344 -9.97 -17.23 22.67
N ALA A 345 -10.57 -16.37 21.84
CA ALA A 345 -11.33 -15.20 22.28
C ALA A 345 -12.84 -15.35 22.05
N ASN A 346 -13.31 -16.58 21.77
CA ASN A 346 -14.73 -16.93 21.63
C ASN A 346 -15.25 -17.80 22.80
N SER A 347 -14.50 -17.96 23.87
CA SER A 347 -14.94 -18.56 25.13
C SER A 347 -15.20 -17.52 26.22
#